data_dee5efaaa3dc4f3709e59e3fef919de0
#
_entry.id   dee5efaaa3dc4f3709e59e3fef919de0
#
_cell.length_a   1.000
_cell.length_b   1.000
_cell.length_c   1.000
_cell.angle_alpha   90.00
_cell.angle_beta   90.00
_cell.angle_gamma   90.00
#
_symmetry.space_group_name_H-M   'P 1'
#
loop_
_entity.id
_entity.type
_entity.pdbx_description
1 polymer ?
#
loop_
_entity_poly.entity_id
_entity_poly.type
_entity_poly.pdbx_seq_one_letter_code
_entity_poly.pdbx_strand_id
1 'polypeptide(L)'
;VPILGTSAEDVDAAEDRELFDKILEECHIPRPQGHTVYTAEEAKQAAHELGYPVLVRPSYVLGGQGMQIAINDEDVEQYIGIINRIAQEHPILVDKYLQGKEIEVDAICDGQDILIPGIMEHIERAGIHSGDSISVYPARTISDTAKKTIEEYTRRLAKSLHVIGMINIQFIVCGEDVYVIEVNPRSSRTVPYISKVTGIPIVPLATKMILGYKLRDLGYEPGLQPEAKHIAIKMPVFSFEKIRGA
;
A
#
# COMPACT_ATOMS: atom_id res chain seq x y z
N VAL A 1 -0.95 -29.76 1.64
CA VAL A 1 -2.31 -29.21 1.72
C VAL A 1 -2.36 -28.04 0.74
N PRO A 2 -3.30 -28.00 -0.21
CA PRO A 2 -3.39 -26.88 -1.14
C PRO A 2 -3.77 -25.58 -0.40
N ILE A 3 -3.15 -24.49 -0.80
CA ILE A 3 -3.53 -23.14 -0.37
C ILE A 3 -4.75 -22.72 -1.20
N LEU A 4 -5.75 -22.14 -0.54
CA LEU A 4 -6.94 -21.57 -1.20
C LEU A 4 -6.76 -20.05 -1.35
N GLY A 5 -7.24 -19.50 -2.45
CA GLY A 5 -7.11 -18.08 -2.76
C GLY A 5 -5.90 -17.78 -3.63
N THR A 6 -5.30 -16.60 -3.44
CA THR A 6 -4.08 -16.18 -4.16
C THR A 6 -2.93 -17.14 -3.85
N SER A 7 -2.15 -17.53 -4.87
CA SER A 7 -1.04 -18.46 -4.73
C SER A 7 0.10 -17.90 -3.88
N ALA A 8 0.93 -18.78 -3.31
CA ALA A 8 2.12 -18.35 -2.57
C ALA A 8 3.11 -17.62 -3.47
N GLU A 9 3.25 -18.08 -4.72
CA GLU A 9 4.12 -17.46 -5.72
C GLU A 9 3.68 -16.02 -6.06
N ASP A 10 2.37 -15.78 -6.17
CA ASP A 10 1.84 -14.43 -6.44
C ASP A 10 1.96 -13.51 -5.20
N VAL A 11 1.85 -14.07 -3.99
CA VAL A 11 2.12 -13.32 -2.75
C VAL A 11 3.59 -12.94 -2.67
N ASP A 12 4.50 -13.88 -2.89
CA ASP A 12 5.95 -13.63 -2.90
C ASP A 12 6.33 -12.60 -3.97
N ALA A 13 5.70 -12.66 -5.16
CA ALA A 13 5.93 -11.69 -6.22
C ALA A 13 5.49 -10.25 -5.86
N ALA A 14 4.49 -10.10 -4.99
CA ALA A 14 4.08 -8.80 -4.48
C ALA A 14 5.00 -8.28 -3.35
N GLU A 15 5.65 -9.17 -2.59
CA GLU A 15 6.53 -8.84 -1.47
C GLU A 15 7.99 -8.66 -1.89
N ASP A 16 8.43 -9.39 -2.93
CA ASP A 16 9.78 -9.24 -3.49
C ASP A 16 9.87 -7.98 -4.34
N ARG A 17 10.82 -7.09 -3.99
CA ARG A 17 10.96 -5.79 -4.64
C ARG A 17 11.23 -5.91 -6.15
N GLU A 18 12.13 -6.80 -6.55
CA GLU A 18 12.53 -6.91 -7.97
C GLU A 18 11.41 -7.50 -8.83
N LEU A 19 10.69 -8.49 -8.28
CA LEU A 19 9.54 -9.08 -8.96
C LEU A 19 8.38 -8.08 -9.04
N PHE A 20 8.12 -7.37 -7.95
CA PHE A 20 7.07 -6.36 -7.92
C PHE A 20 7.35 -5.20 -8.88
N ASP A 21 8.61 -4.75 -8.98
CA ASP A 21 9.03 -3.73 -9.92
C ASP A 21 8.72 -4.14 -11.37
N LYS A 22 9.02 -5.38 -11.75
CA LYS A 22 8.70 -5.92 -13.08
C LYS A 22 7.19 -5.94 -13.33
N ILE A 23 6.41 -6.35 -12.33
CA ILE A 23 4.94 -6.33 -12.42
C ILE A 23 4.41 -4.91 -12.65
N LEU A 24 4.94 -3.92 -11.93
CA LEU A 24 4.55 -2.53 -12.12
C LEU A 24 4.92 -1.99 -13.52
N GLU A 25 6.11 -2.35 -14.01
CA GLU A 25 6.55 -2.00 -15.37
C GLU A 25 5.64 -2.63 -16.44
N GLU A 26 5.36 -3.93 -16.34
CA GLU A 26 4.44 -4.64 -17.25
C GLU A 26 3.03 -4.09 -17.20
N CYS A 27 2.58 -3.68 -16.03
CA CYS A 27 1.29 -3.03 -15.83
C CYS A 27 1.28 -1.55 -16.25
N HIS A 28 2.42 -0.96 -16.61
CA HIS A 28 2.56 0.49 -16.84
C HIS A 28 2.05 1.34 -15.67
N ILE A 29 2.42 0.96 -14.46
CA ILE A 29 2.04 1.63 -13.22
C ILE A 29 3.28 2.29 -12.62
N PRO A 30 3.27 3.61 -12.40
CA PRO A 30 4.40 4.30 -11.80
C PRO A 30 4.54 4.00 -10.30
N ARG A 31 5.78 3.96 -9.84
CA ARG A 31 6.16 3.91 -8.42
C ARG A 31 7.17 5.00 -8.11
N PRO A 32 7.36 5.35 -6.83
CA PRO A 32 8.47 6.21 -6.44
C PRO A 32 9.80 5.62 -6.91
N GLN A 33 10.65 6.44 -7.53
CA GLN A 33 12.00 6.01 -7.90
C GLN A 33 12.82 5.74 -6.63
N GLY A 34 13.71 4.75 -6.69
CA GLY A 34 14.54 4.40 -5.55
C GLY A 34 15.70 3.50 -5.90
N HIS A 35 16.69 3.49 -5.00
CA HIS A 35 17.91 2.71 -5.12
C HIS A 35 18.10 1.80 -3.91
N THR A 36 18.66 0.63 -4.15
CA THR A 36 19.16 -0.27 -3.11
C THR A 36 20.64 0.02 -2.92
N VAL A 37 21.06 0.30 -1.70
CA VAL A 37 22.41 0.74 -1.35
C VAL A 37 22.93 -0.03 -0.15
N TYR A 38 24.27 -0.09 0.01
CA TYR A 38 24.92 -0.81 1.09
C TYR A 38 25.83 0.10 1.95
N THR A 39 26.19 1.27 1.43
CA THR A 39 27.08 2.21 2.09
C THR A 39 26.46 3.61 2.21
N ALA A 40 27.00 4.42 3.11
CA ALA A 40 26.55 5.80 3.26
C ALA A 40 26.88 6.66 2.02
N GLU A 41 28.00 6.38 1.36
CA GLU A 41 28.41 7.06 0.14
C GLU A 41 27.45 6.76 -1.01
N GLU A 42 27.10 5.48 -1.22
CA GLU A 42 26.10 5.08 -2.20
C GLU A 42 24.75 5.72 -1.92
N ALA A 43 24.36 5.81 -0.64
CA ALA A 43 23.09 6.42 -0.25
C ALA A 43 23.05 7.93 -0.52
N LYS A 44 24.13 8.65 -0.26
CA LYS A 44 24.26 10.08 -0.60
C LYS A 44 24.21 10.29 -2.11
N GLN A 45 24.91 9.45 -2.88
CA GLN A 45 24.85 9.51 -4.33
C GLN A 45 23.40 9.26 -4.84
N ALA A 46 22.75 8.22 -4.35
CA ALA A 46 21.35 7.93 -4.67
C ALA A 46 20.41 9.11 -4.31
N ALA A 47 20.62 9.73 -3.15
CA ALA A 47 19.84 10.89 -2.74
C ALA A 47 20.05 12.11 -3.66
N HIS A 48 21.27 12.32 -4.14
CA HIS A 48 21.56 13.41 -5.11
C HIS A 48 20.91 13.13 -6.48
N GLU A 49 20.93 11.88 -6.95
CA GLU A 49 20.29 11.48 -8.21
C GLU A 49 18.76 11.64 -8.13
N LEU A 50 18.15 11.22 -7.03
CA LEU A 50 16.71 11.35 -6.79
C LEU A 50 16.27 12.77 -6.48
N GLY A 51 17.18 13.58 -5.95
CA GLY A 51 16.90 14.91 -5.39
C GLY A 51 16.17 14.84 -4.05
N TYR A 52 16.61 15.66 -3.09
CA TYR A 52 15.98 15.74 -1.77
C TYR A 52 14.54 16.29 -1.82
N PRO A 53 13.66 15.93 -0.88
CA PRO A 53 13.86 14.95 0.18
C PRO A 53 13.79 13.50 -0.33
N VAL A 54 14.46 12.59 0.40
CA VAL A 54 14.42 11.15 0.17
C VAL A 54 13.97 10.40 1.41
N LEU A 55 13.41 9.20 1.21
CA LEU A 55 13.04 8.27 2.27
C LEU A 55 14.14 7.23 2.40
N VAL A 56 14.75 7.14 3.58
CA VAL A 56 15.77 6.12 3.90
C VAL A 56 15.15 5.07 4.80
N ARG A 57 15.26 3.80 4.43
CA ARG A 57 14.69 2.69 5.20
C ARG A 57 15.49 1.41 5.03
N PRO A 58 15.51 0.51 6.05
CA PRO A 58 16.05 -0.84 5.87
C PRO A 58 15.20 -1.61 4.85
N SER A 59 15.81 -2.56 4.10
CA SER A 59 15.08 -3.39 3.13
C SER A 59 14.11 -4.38 3.80
N TYR A 60 14.41 -4.77 5.03
CA TYR A 60 13.61 -5.71 5.82
C TYR A 60 13.07 -5.02 7.07
N VAL A 61 11.87 -4.43 6.97
CA VAL A 61 11.19 -3.89 8.14
C VAL A 61 9.69 -4.11 8.03
N LEU A 62 9.14 -4.73 9.06
CA LEU A 62 7.69 -4.85 9.21
C LEU A 62 7.12 -3.55 9.81
N GLY A 63 6.09 -3.01 9.16
CA GLY A 63 5.30 -1.91 9.73
C GLY A 63 5.97 -0.54 9.76
N GLY A 64 6.88 -0.22 8.82
CA GLY A 64 7.45 1.13 8.69
C GLY A 64 8.46 1.54 9.77
N GLN A 65 8.91 0.61 10.61
CA GLN A 65 9.94 0.91 11.61
C GLN A 65 11.27 1.29 10.95
N GLY A 66 11.91 2.36 11.44
CA GLY A 66 13.21 2.80 10.93
C GLY A 66 13.16 3.58 9.61
N MET A 67 11.98 3.93 9.10
CA MET A 67 11.84 4.85 7.97
C MET A 67 12.09 6.29 8.42
N GLN A 68 12.97 7.01 7.70
CA GLN A 68 13.30 8.40 7.99
C GLN A 68 13.33 9.22 6.70
N ILE A 69 12.87 10.46 6.80
CA ILE A 69 12.92 11.42 5.69
C ILE A 69 14.19 12.24 5.85
N ALA A 70 15.12 12.12 4.89
CA ALA A 70 16.34 12.89 4.83
C ALA A 70 16.17 14.08 3.88
N ILE A 71 16.62 15.25 4.30
CA ILE A 71 16.55 16.49 3.53
C ILE A 71 17.93 16.99 3.10
N ASN A 72 19.00 16.35 3.56
CA ASN A 72 20.39 16.65 3.25
C ASN A 72 21.29 15.43 3.48
N ASP A 73 22.59 15.55 3.16
CA ASP A 73 23.57 14.49 3.29
C ASP A 73 23.85 14.08 4.75
N GLU A 74 23.78 15.04 5.68
CA GLU A 74 24.00 14.79 7.10
C GLU A 74 22.91 13.89 7.69
N ASP A 75 21.65 14.13 7.29
CA ASP A 75 20.53 13.27 7.68
C ASP A 75 20.71 11.84 7.14
N VAL A 76 21.11 11.70 5.86
CA VAL A 76 21.36 10.38 5.25
C VAL A 76 22.42 9.62 6.02
N GLU A 77 23.56 10.27 6.33
CA GLU A 77 24.66 9.65 7.05
C GLU A 77 24.26 9.25 8.47
N GLN A 78 23.52 10.11 9.18
CA GLN A 78 22.99 9.82 10.50
C GLN A 78 22.04 8.60 10.50
N TYR A 79 21.11 8.57 9.54
CA TYR A 79 20.10 7.50 9.47
C TYR A 79 20.73 6.16 9.09
N ILE A 80 21.68 6.16 8.16
CA ILE A 80 22.44 4.95 7.83
C ILE A 80 23.23 4.45 9.04
N GLY A 81 23.84 5.36 9.82
CA GLY A 81 24.51 5.00 11.07
C GLY A 81 23.58 4.35 12.09
N ILE A 82 22.31 4.76 12.15
CA ILE A 82 21.28 4.15 13.02
C ILE A 82 20.88 2.78 12.48
N ILE A 83 20.59 2.67 11.18
CA ILE A 83 20.18 1.42 10.54
C ILE A 83 21.24 0.34 10.68
N ASN A 84 22.51 0.68 10.43
CA ASN A 84 23.64 -0.26 10.54
C ASN A 84 23.88 -0.78 11.97
N ARG A 85 23.44 -0.06 12.99
CA ARG A 85 23.49 -0.55 14.40
C ARG A 85 22.41 -1.59 14.68
N ILE A 86 21.30 -1.55 13.94
CA ILE A 86 20.14 -2.42 14.16
C ILE A 86 20.16 -3.63 13.22
N ALA A 87 20.64 -3.45 11.98
CA ALA A 87 20.59 -4.45 10.91
C ALA A 87 21.88 -4.42 10.08
N GLN A 88 22.97 -5.00 10.62
CA GLN A 88 24.34 -4.89 10.10
C GLN A 88 24.60 -5.51 8.70
N GLU A 89 23.69 -6.30 8.13
CA GLU A 89 23.94 -7.04 6.89
C GLU A 89 22.82 -6.91 5.84
N HIS A 90 21.89 -5.96 6.03
CA HIS A 90 20.77 -5.82 5.11
C HIS A 90 20.94 -4.58 4.23
N PRO A 91 20.54 -4.67 2.95
CA PRO A 91 20.54 -3.52 2.06
C PRO A 91 19.60 -2.43 2.58
N ILE A 92 19.95 -1.19 2.29
CA ILE A 92 19.18 0.00 2.63
C ILE A 92 18.51 0.51 1.37
N LEU A 93 17.29 0.98 1.50
CA LEU A 93 16.53 1.56 0.42
C LEU A 93 16.53 3.07 0.56
N VAL A 94 16.86 3.76 -0.52
CA VAL A 94 16.76 5.21 -0.65
C VAL A 94 15.74 5.49 -1.73
N ASP A 95 14.55 5.93 -1.35
CA ASP A 95 13.44 6.17 -2.28
C ASP A 95 13.14 7.67 -2.36
N LYS A 96 12.72 8.17 -3.52
CA LYS A 96 12.21 9.54 -3.66
C LYS A 96 11.02 9.74 -2.73
N TYR A 97 11.11 10.72 -1.82
CA TYR A 97 9.98 11.06 -0.98
C TYR A 97 8.97 11.88 -1.77
N LEU A 98 7.78 11.32 -1.96
CA LEU A 98 6.67 12.00 -2.63
C LEU A 98 5.80 12.70 -1.60
N GLN A 99 5.63 14.02 -1.76
CA GLN A 99 4.73 14.83 -0.94
C GLN A 99 3.33 14.79 -1.55
N GLY A 100 2.57 13.76 -1.20
CA GLY A 100 1.23 13.54 -1.73
C GLY A 100 0.26 13.07 -0.66
N LYS A 101 -0.95 12.77 -1.11
CA LYS A 101 -1.99 12.14 -0.29
C LYS A 101 -1.85 10.63 -0.36
N GLU A 102 -1.75 10.00 0.79
CA GLU A 102 -1.78 8.54 0.88
C GLU A 102 -3.22 8.05 0.78
N ILE A 103 -3.42 7.12 -0.13
CA ILE A 103 -4.73 6.55 -0.46
C ILE A 103 -4.64 5.04 -0.27
N GLU A 104 -5.66 4.46 0.33
CA GLU A 104 -5.74 3.03 0.58
C GLU A 104 -7.00 2.45 -0.05
N VAL A 105 -6.83 1.29 -0.70
CA VAL A 105 -7.92 0.51 -1.31
C VAL A 105 -7.86 -0.91 -0.80
N ASP A 106 -8.96 -1.40 -0.23
CA ASP A 106 -9.21 -2.81 -0.03
C ASP A 106 -10.19 -3.29 -1.10
N ALA A 107 -9.80 -4.28 -1.86
CA ALA A 107 -10.62 -4.84 -2.93
C ALA A 107 -10.73 -6.35 -2.81
N ILE A 108 -11.70 -6.95 -3.51
CA ILE A 108 -11.86 -8.39 -3.62
C ILE A 108 -11.97 -8.80 -5.09
N CYS A 109 -11.39 -9.95 -5.43
CA CYS A 109 -11.30 -10.46 -6.79
C CYS A 109 -11.67 -11.94 -6.84
N ASP A 110 -12.39 -12.36 -7.89
CA ASP A 110 -12.75 -13.76 -8.14
C ASP A 110 -11.86 -14.42 -9.20
N GLY A 111 -10.71 -13.79 -9.51
CA GLY A 111 -9.77 -14.17 -10.57
C GLY A 111 -10.12 -13.58 -11.95
N GLN A 112 -11.25 -12.91 -12.09
CA GLN A 112 -11.69 -12.25 -13.33
C GLN A 112 -12.20 -10.83 -13.09
N ASP A 113 -13.21 -10.72 -12.23
CA ASP A 113 -13.83 -9.46 -11.85
C ASP A 113 -13.35 -9.00 -10.49
N ILE A 114 -13.23 -7.68 -10.31
CA ILE A 114 -12.82 -7.05 -9.05
C ILE A 114 -13.93 -6.14 -8.55
N LEU A 115 -14.13 -6.13 -7.23
CA LEU A 115 -14.99 -5.16 -6.55
C LEU A 115 -14.15 -4.31 -5.61
N ILE A 116 -14.27 -3.00 -5.76
CA ILE A 116 -13.65 -1.99 -4.92
C ILE A 116 -14.77 -1.32 -4.10
N PRO A 117 -14.90 -1.61 -2.81
CA PRO A 117 -15.99 -1.06 -1.98
C PRO A 117 -15.92 0.46 -1.84
N GLY A 118 -14.72 1.02 -1.90
CA GLY A 118 -14.48 2.45 -1.83
C GLY A 118 -13.00 2.79 -1.69
N ILE A 119 -12.70 4.07 -1.83
CA ILE A 119 -11.36 4.62 -1.74
C ILE A 119 -11.24 5.40 -0.43
N MET A 120 -10.23 5.06 0.38
CA MET A 120 -9.94 5.70 1.66
C MET A 120 -8.76 6.65 1.52
N GLU A 121 -8.77 7.76 2.24
CA GLU A 121 -7.71 8.76 2.29
C GLU A 121 -7.15 8.85 3.71
N HIS A 122 -5.82 8.84 3.85
CA HIS A 122 -5.16 9.08 5.12
C HIS A 122 -5.01 10.58 5.39
N ILE A 123 -5.20 10.97 6.65
CA ILE A 123 -5.07 12.37 7.09
C ILE A 123 -3.61 12.72 7.34
N GLU A 124 -2.83 11.78 7.85
CA GLU A 124 -1.42 11.94 8.12
C GLU A 124 -0.62 12.06 6.81
N ARG A 125 0.59 12.57 6.92
CA ARG A 125 1.55 12.58 5.82
C ARG A 125 1.89 11.15 5.37
N ALA A 126 2.25 11.00 4.12
CA ALA A 126 2.70 9.72 3.57
C ALA A 126 3.89 9.13 4.38
N GLY A 127 3.88 7.81 4.54
CA GLY A 127 4.87 7.07 5.31
C GLY A 127 4.47 6.74 6.74
N ILE A 128 3.24 7.10 7.19
CA ILE A 128 2.69 6.61 8.45
C ILE A 128 1.96 5.30 8.18
N HIS A 129 2.24 4.27 8.97
CA HIS A 129 1.62 2.96 8.80
C HIS A 129 0.08 3.04 8.85
N SER A 130 -0.62 2.41 7.92
CA SER A 130 -2.08 2.49 7.77
C SER A 130 -2.87 2.08 9.03
N GLY A 131 -2.31 1.17 9.84
CA GLY A 131 -2.89 0.79 11.13
C GLY A 131 -2.94 1.92 12.14
N ASP A 132 -2.00 2.86 12.06
CA ASP A 132 -1.79 3.96 12.98
C ASP A 132 -2.34 5.29 12.44
N SER A 133 -2.81 5.30 11.19
CA SER A 133 -3.34 6.48 10.51
C SER A 133 -4.84 6.66 10.75
N ILE A 134 -5.26 7.93 10.74
CA ILE A 134 -6.66 8.31 10.61
C ILE A 134 -7.03 8.17 9.13
N SER A 135 -8.04 7.34 8.84
CA SER A 135 -8.53 7.16 7.47
C SER A 135 -9.93 7.73 7.31
N VAL A 136 -10.17 8.44 6.22
CA VAL A 136 -11.46 9.03 5.86
C VAL A 136 -12.02 8.33 4.63
N TYR A 137 -13.28 7.98 4.67
CA TYR A 137 -14.04 7.46 3.54
C TYR A 137 -15.32 8.29 3.32
N PRO A 138 -15.68 8.58 2.07
CA PRO A 138 -14.88 8.44 0.85
C PRO A 138 -13.71 9.43 0.82
N ALA A 139 -12.70 9.16 -0.01
CA ALA A 139 -11.58 10.08 -0.24
C ALA A 139 -12.08 11.46 -0.70
N ARG A 140 -11.59 12.53 -0.09
CA ARG A 140 -12.18 13.88 -0.20
C ARG A 140 -11.33 14.86 -1.00
N THR A 141 -10.02 14.66 -1.04
CA THR A 141 -9.08 15.66 -1.57
C THR A 141 -8.45 15.26 -2.90
N ILE A 142 -8.74 14.08 -3.42
CA ILE A 142 -8.28 13.62 -4.73
C ILE A 142 -9.37 13.84 -5.81
N SER A 143 -8.93 14.05 -7.04
CA SER A 143 -9.83 14.27 -8.18
C SER A 143 -10.54 12.98 -8.63
N ASP A 144 -11.61 13.13 -9.39
CA ASP A 144 -12.29 11.99 -10.02
C ASP A 144 -11.40 11.31 -11.07
N THR A 145 -10.46 12.03 -11.69
CA THR A 145 -9.44 11.46 -12.58
C THR A 145 -8.52 10.55 -11.81
N ALA A 146 -8.00 10.99 -10.66
CA ALA A 146 -7.17 10.17 -9.79
C ALA A 146 -7.92 8.92 -9.29
N LYS A 147 -9.20 9.05 -8.91
CA LYS A 147 -10.03 7.90 -8.51
C LYS A 147 -10.17 6.85 -9.63
N LYS A 148 -10.38 7.27 -10.86
CA LYS A 148 -10.43 6.38 -12.03
C LYS A 148 -9.09 5.69 -12.29
N THR A 149 -7.98 6.42 -12.13
CA THR A 149 -6.63 5.86 -12.26
C THR A 149 -6.37 4.82 -11.17
N ILE A 150 -6.76 5.09 -9.93
CA ILE A 150 -6.66 4.13 -8.81
C ILE A 150 -7.47 2.86 -9.09
N GLU A 151 -8.72 2.99 -9.57
CA GLU A 151 -9.55 1.85 -9.97
C GLU A 151 -8.87 1.01 -11.05
N GLU A 152 -8.36 1.66 -12.09
CA GLU A 152 -7.67 0.99 -13.19
C GLU A 152 -6.38 0.27 -12.73
N TYR A 153 -5.56 0.93 -11.91
CA TYR A 153 -4.34 0.32 -11.37
C TYR A 153 -4.66 -0.86 -10.45
N THR A 154 -5.68 -0.72 -9.60
CA THR A 154 -6.16 -1.81 -8.75
C THR A 154 -6.58 -3.03 -9.58
N ARG A 155 -7.29 -2.80 -10.69
CA ARG A 155 -7.72 -3.87 -11.61
C ARG A 155 -6.54 -4.55 -12.30
N ARG A 156 -5.56 -3.78 -12.81
CA ARG A 156 -4.36 -4.33 -13.46
C ARG A 156 -3.53 -5.16 -12.50
N LEU A 157 -3.28 -4.67 -11.29
CA LEU A 157 -2.52 -5.37 -10.27
C LEU A 157 -3.21 -6.66 -9.81
N ALA A 158 -4.51 -6.61 -9.53
CA ALA A 158 -5.25 -7.80 -9.15
C ALA A 158 -5.21 -8.89 -10.24
N LYS A 159 -5.23 -8.48 -11.51
CA LYS A 159 -5.12 -9.40 -12.65
C LYS A 159 -3.71 -9.96 -12.80
N SER A 160 -2.68 -9.12 -12.72
CA SER A 160 -1.27 -9.53 -12.89
C SER A 160 -0.79 -10.44 -11.76
N LEU A 161 -1.28 -10.22 -10.53
CA LEU A 161 -1.02 -11.04 -9.36
C LEU A 161 -2.03 -12.20 -9.18
N HIS A 162 -2.82 -12.52 -10.20
CA HIS A 162 -3.81 -13.62 -10.20
C HIS A 162 -4.63 -13.69 -8.90
N VAL A 163 -5.02 -12.53 -8.37
CA VAL A 163 -5.66 -12.42 -7.06
C VAL A 163 -6.99 -13.17 -7.02
N ILE A 164 -7.14 -14.04 -6.03
CA ILE A 164 -8.40 -14.68 -5.66
C ILE A 164 -8.65 -14.43 -4.18
N GLY A 165 -9.66 -13.62 -3.87
CA GLY A 165 -9.92 -13.17 -2.50
C GLY A 165 -9.61 -11.69 -2.34
N MET A 166 -8.86 -11.31 -1.29
CA MET A 166 -8.61 -9.92 -0.92
C MET A 166 -7.28 -9.41 -1.44
N ILE A 167 -7.25 -8.11 -1.76
CA ILE A 167 -6.04 -7.35 -2.06
C ILE A 167 -6.15 -5.98 -1.41
N ASN A 168 -5.08 -5.54 -0.76
CA ASN A 168 -4.90 -4.19 -0.24
C ASN A 168 -3.82 -3.48 -1.04
N ILE A 169 -4.08 -2.26 -1.46
CA ILE A 169 -3.14 -1.44 -2.23
C ILE A 169 -3.03 -0.07 -1.60
N GLN A 170 -1.81 0.40 -1.43
CA GLN A 170 -1.51 1.75 -0.98
C GLN A 170 -0.93 2.57 -2.13
N PHE A 171 -1.46 3.77 -2.29
CA PHE A 171 -1.08 4.73 -3.33
C PHE A 171 -0.63 6.04 -2.71
N ILE A 172 0.20 6.80 -3.43
CA ILE A 172 0.40 8.23 -3.20
C ILE A 172 -0.14 8.99 -4.41
N VAL A 173 -0.95 10.01 -4.15
CA VAL A 173 -1.49 10.91 -5.18
C VAL A 173 -0.83 12.28 -5.04
N CYS A 174 -0.10 12.70 -6.08
CA CYS A 174 0.56 13.99 -6.18
C CYS A 174 -0.08 14.80 -7.33
N GLY A 175 -1.01 15.68 -7.01
CA GLY A 175 -1.84 16.32 -8.04
C GLY A 175 -2.72 15.30 -8.76
N GLU A 176 -2.46 15.07 -10.05
CA GLU A 176 -3.16 14.05 -10.85
C GLU A 176 -2.35 12.75 -10.99
N ASP A 177 -1.09 12.76 -10.59
CA ASP A 177 -0.22 11.59 -10.69
C ASP A 177 -0.47 10.62 -9.53
N VAL A 178 -0.65 9.35 -9.88
CA VAL A 178 -0.92 8.26 -8.94
C VAL A 178 0.23 7.27 -8.97
N TYR A 179 0.84 7.03 -7.81
CA TYR A 179 1.94 6.09 -7.64
C TYR A 179 1.52 4.96 -6.69
N VAL A 180 1.95 3.74 -6.98
CA VAL A 180 1.79 2.59 -6.06
C VAL A 180 2.97 2.56 -5.09
N ILE A 181 2.67 2.41 -3.80
CA ILE A 181 3.67 2.27 -2.74
C ILE A 181 3.83 0.80 -2.36
N GLU A 182 2.70 0.12 -2.14
CA GLU A 182 2.66 -1.22 -1.57
C GLU A 182 1.42 -1.97 -2.05
N VAL A 183 1.59 -3.26 -2.30
CA VAL A 183 0.49 -4.19 -2.61
C VAL A 183 0.57 -5.39 -1.69
N ASN A 184 -0.54 -5.72 -1.07
CA ASN A 184 -0.69 -6.86 -0.18
C ASN A 184 -1.84 -7.74 -0.70
N PRO A 185 -1.59 -8.87 -1.39
CA PRO A 185 -2.64 -9.77 -1.86
C PRO A 185 -3.20 -10.63 -0.72
N ARG A 186 -3.69 -9.95 0.30
CA ARG A 186 -4.26 -10.50 1.54
C ARG A 186 -5.18 -9.49 2.21
N SER A 187 -5.83 -9.88 3.30
CA SER A 187 -6.61 -8.97 4.14
C SER A 187 -5.74 -7.89 4.79
N SER A 188 -6.32 -6.71 4.98
CA SER A 188 -5.74 -5.57 5.70
C SER A 188 -6.46 -5.30 7.02
N ARG A 189 -5.91 -4.38 7.83
CA ARG A 189 -6.54 -3.90 9.07
C ARG A 189 -7.73 -2.96 8.81
N THR A 190 -7.85 -2.41 7.60
CA THR A 190 -8.93 -1.50 7.19
C THR A 190 -10.17 -2.23 6.67
N VAL A 191 -10.08 -3.52 6.33
CA VAL A 191 -11.21 -4.33 5.86
C VAL A 191 -12.45 -4.25 6.77
N PRO A 192 -12.36 -4.39 8.11
CA PRO A 192 -13.54 -4.26 8.97
C PRO A 192 -14.18 -2.86 8.92
N TYR A 193 -13.36 -1.83 8.78
CA TYR A 193 -13.82 -0.45 8.68
C TYR A 193 -14.56 -0.21 7.35
N ILE A 194 -13.91 -0.47 6.22
CA ILE A 194 -14.52 -0.21 4.90
C ILE A 194 -15.75 -1.09 4.66
N SER A 195 -15.75 -2.35 5.13
CA SER A 195 -16.91 -3.23 5.08
C SER A 195 -18.10 -2.65 5.83
N LYS A 196 -17.87 -2.10 7.03
CA LYS A 196 -18.93 -1.52 7.87
C LYS A 196 -19.49 -0.24 7.27
N VAL A 197 -18.64 0.66 6.78
CA VAL A 197 -19.07 1.98 6.32
C VAL A 197 -19.74 1.94 4.95
N THR A 198 -19.38 0.97 4.09
CA THR A 198 -20.02 0.76 2.79
C THR A 198 -21.22 -0.17 2.85
N GLY A 199 -21.34 -0.97 3.89
CA GLY A 199 -22.35 -2.03 4.00
C GLY A 199 -22.04 -3.26 3.13
N ILE A 200 -20.89 -3.32 2.49
CA ILE A 200 -20.49 -4.45 1.65
C ILE A 200 -19.76 -5.48 2.52
N PRO A 201 -20.27 -6.72 2.64
CA PRO A 201 -19.70 -7.75 3.50
C PRO A 201 -18.44 -8.37 2.86
N ILE A 202 -17.32 -7.66 2.89
CA ILE A 202 -16.07 -7.99 2.16
C ILE A 202 -15.57 -9.39 2.50
N VAL A 203 -15.45 -9.73 3.79
CA VAL A 203 -14.91 -11.04 4.21
C VAL A 203 -15.79 -12.20 3.76
N PRO A 204 -17.13 -12.19 3.97
CA PRO A 204 -18.02 -13.22 3.43
C PRO A 204 -17.95 -13.36 1.90
N LEU A 205 -17.87 -12.25 1.16
CA LEU A 205 -17.78 -12.27 -0.31
C LEU A 205 -16.44 -12.86 -0.76
N ALA A 206 -15.32 -12.39 -0.21
CA ALA A 206 -13.99 -12.92 -0.51
C ALA A 206 -13.89 -14.42 -0.21
N THR A 207 -14.47 -14.88 0.91
CA THR A 207 -14.50 -16.30 1.25
C THR A 207 -15.25 -17.11 0.18
N LYS A 208 -16.39 -16.61 -0.30
CA LYS A 208 -17.14 -17.27 -1.38
C LYS A 208 -16.33 -17.30 -2.69
N MET A 209 -15.65 -16.20 -3.03
CA MET A 209 -14.79 -16.14 -4.23
C MET A 209 -13.64 -17.13 -4.15
N ILE A 210 -13.00 -17.26 -2.99
CA ILE A 210 -11.97 -18.27 -2.73
C ILE A 210 -12.52 -19.70 -2.91
N LEU A 211 -13.79 -19.93 -2.63
CA LEU A 211 -14.48 -21.19 -2.87
C LEU A 211 -15.00 -21.36 -4.30
N GLY A 212 -14.70 -20.40 -5.21
CA GLY A 212 -15.00 -20.50 -6.63
C GLY A 212 -16.27 -19.78 -7.10
N TYR A 213 -17.00 -19.10 -6.23
CA TYR A 213 -18.14 -18.27 -6.64
C TYR A 213 -17.67 -17.03 -7.39
N LYS A 214 -18.41 -16.63 -8.42
CA LYS A 214 -18.13 -15.43 -9.17
C LYS A 214 -18.85 -14.22 -8.60
N LEU A 215 -18.21 -13.04 -8.71
CA LEU A 215 -18.71 -11.77 -8.16
C LEU A 215 -20.16 -11.48 -8.64
N ARG A 216 -20.40 -11.66 -9.94
CA ARG A 216 -21.71 -11.42 -10.54
C ARG A 216 -22.79 -12.37 -10.03
N ASP A 217 -22.44 -13.62 -9.74
CA ASP A 217 -23.36 -14.61 -9.17
C ASP A 217 -23.73 -14.25 -7.73
N LEU A 218 -22.90 -13.47 -7.07
CA LEU A 218 -23.14 -12.94 -5.72
C LEU A 218 -23.97 -11.65 -5.71
N GLY A 219 -24.37 -11.14 -6.89
CA GLY A 219 -25.24 -9.98 -7.05
C GLY A 219 -24.52 -8.63 -7.00
N TYR A 220 -23.22 -8.61 -7.29
CA TYR A 220 -22.44 -7.38 -7.33
C TYR A 220 -21.90 -7.09 -8.73
N GLU A 221 -21.92 -5.82 -9.11
CA GLU A 221 -21.24 -5.35 -10.32
C GLU A 221 -19.76 -5.11 -10.06
N PRO A 222 -18.87 -5.44 -11.03
CA PRO A 222 -17.44 -5.14 -10.93
C PRO A 222 -17.13 -3.66 -10.89
N GLY A 223 -15.94 -3.33 -10.36
CA GLY A 223 -15.39 -2.00 -10.33
C GLY A 223 -15.62 -1.26 -9.01
N LEU A 224 -15.39 0.05 -9.05
CA LEU A 224 -15.58 0.94 -7.90
C LEU A 224 -17.06 1.11 -7.61
N GLN A 225 -17.45 0.79 -6.39
CA GLN A 225 -18.84 0.91 -5.95
C GLN A 225 -19.20 2.38 -5.66
N PRO A 226 -20.50 2.73 -5.77
CA PRO A 226 -20.96 4.08 -5.45
C PRO A 226 -20.59 4.51 -4.04
N GLU A 227 -20.14 5.76 -3.89
CA GLU A 227 -19.78 6.32 -2.58
C GLU A 227 -21.00 6.40 -1.66
N ALA A 228 -20.76 6.12 -0.37
CA ALA A 228 -21.78 6.34 0.65
C ALA A 228 -22.11 7.83 0.79
N LYS A 229 -23.36 8.14 1.18
CA LYS A 229 -23.83 9.53 1.37
C LYS A 229 -23.31 10.19 2.65
N HIS A 230 -22.54 9.47 3.46
CA HIS A 230 -21.97 9.94 4.71
C HIS A 230 -20.44 9.87 4.65
N ILE A 231 -19.79 10.67 5.48
CA ILE A 231 -18.36 10.59 5.71
C ILE A 231 -18.14 9.72 6.94
N ALA A 232 -17.26 8.76 6.83
CA ALA A 232 -16.82 7.93 7.93
C ALA A 232 -15.34 8.16 8.23
N ILE A 233 -14.98 8.10 9.51
CA ILE A 233 -13.60 8.31 9.98
C ILE A 233 -13.19 7.11 10.81
N LYS A 234 -12.08 6.47 10.43
CA LYS A 234 -11.39 5.50 11.27
C LYS A 234 -10.33 6.23 12.07
N MET A 235 -10.36 6.09 13.39
CA MET A 235 -9.33 6.61 14.28
C MET A 235 -8.63 5.46 15.01
N PRO A 236 -7.29 5.43 15.04
CA PRO A 236 -6.56 4.44 15.84
C PRO A 236 -6.77 4.69 17.32
N VAL A 237 -6.82 3.61 18.10
CA VAL A 237 -6.85 3.66 19.56
C VAL A 237 -5.67 2.87 20.08
N PHE A 238 -4.78 3.55 20.78
CA PHE A 238 -3.56 2.96 21.33
C PHE A 238 -3.80 2.52 22.78
N SER A 239 -3.46 1.28 23.10
CA SER A 239 -3.52 0.76 24.47
C SER A 239 -2.25 1.16 25.24
N PHE A 240 -2.12 2.44 25.59
CA PHE A 240 -0.93 2.96 26.30
C PHE A 240 -0.63 2.21 27.59
N GLU A 241 -1.63 1.67 28.28
CA GLU A 241 -1.47 0.84 29.47
C GLU A 241 -0.64 -0.44 29.24
N LYS A 242 -0.58 -0.90 27.97
CA LYS A 242 0.18 -2.10 27.56
C LYS A 242 1.56 -1.77 27.01
N ILE A 243 1.86 -0.50 26.77
CA ILE A 243 3.14 -0.04 26.24
C ILE A 243 4.05 0.29 27.43
N ARG A 244 5.01 -0.59 27.74
CA ARG A 244 5.98 -0.33 28.80
C ARG A 244 6.96 0.74 28.33
N GLY A 245 7.01 1.86 29.06
CA GLY A 245 7.97 2.95 28.80
C GLY A 245 7.48 4.05 27.84
N ALA A 246 6.16 4.17 27.61
CA ALA A 246 5.56 5.33 26.95
C ALA A 246 5.27 6.44 27.97
#